data_701f40427e726db804490380668196c8
#
_entry.id   701f40427e726db804490380668196c8
#
_cell.length_a   1.000
_cell.length_b   1.000
_cell.length_c   1.000
_cell.angle_alpha   90.00
_cell.angle_beta   90.00
_cell.angle_gamma   90.00
#
_symmetry.space_group_name_H-M   'P 1'
#
loop_
_entity.id
_entity.type
_entity.pdbx_description
1 polymer ?
#
loop_
_entity_poly.entity_id
_entity_poly.type
_entity_poly.pdbx_seq_one_letter_code
_entity_poly.pdbx_strand_id
1 'polypeptide(L)'
;MPEIAFIMGKSASGKDKIYKNLIEDESLKLNTVILYTTRPMRAGETNGVEYYFVNDDTAVKMQESGRIVELREYNTVYGVWKYFTADDGQIDLNSCNRYLVIGTLEAYDKFCEFYGKQHIMPIYIEVEDGLRLTRAIHREQKQDNPHYEEMCRRFLADSEDFSEEN
;
A
#
# COMPACT_ATOMS: atom_id res chain seq x y z
N MET A 1 5.52 -6.81 -21.60
CA MET A 1 5.61 -5.54 -20.81
C MET A 1 5.03 -5.89 -19.45
N PRO A 2 5.64 -5.48 -18.32
CA PRO A 2 5.10 -5.81 -17.00
C PRO A 2 3.63 -5.41 -16.85
N GLU A 3 2.83 -6.27 -16.26
CA GLU A 3 1.38 -6.09 -16.10
C GLU A 3 1.04 -5.26 -14.86
N ILE A 4 1.94 -5.26 -13.85
CA ILE A 4 1.75 -4.58 -12.57
C ILE A 4 2.78 -3.44 -12.45
N ALA A 5 2.31 -2.20 -12.39
CA ALA A 5 3.11 -1.05 -11.98
C ALA A 5 2.99 -0.88 -10.46
N PHE A 6 4.11 -0.96 -9.75
CA PHE A 6 4.14 -0.90 -8.29
C PHE A 6 4.81 0.41 -7.83
N ILE A 7 3.99 1.32 -7.28
CA ILE A 7 4.48 2.61 -6.75
C ILE A 7 4.90 2.44 -5.30
N MET A 8 6.13 2.84 -5.01
CA MET A 8 6.68 2.87 -3.66
C MET A 8 7.45 4.18 -3.43
N GLY A 9 7.76 4.45 -2.20
CA GLY A 9 8.51 5.63 -1.79
C GLY A 9 8.24 5.97 -0.34
N LYS A 10 9.15 6.73 0.22
CA LYS A 10 9.14 7.16 1.62
C LYS A 10 7.87 7.97 1.95
N SER A 11 7.51 8.07 3.22
CA SER A 11 6.39 8.89 3.72
C SER A 11 6.53 10.34 3.28
N ALA A 12 5.42 10.99 2.97
CA ALA A 12 5.36 12.37 2.47
C ALA A 12 6.06 12.63 1.12
N SER A 13 6.41 11.59 0.36
CA SER A 13 6.93 11.73 -1.02
C SER A 13 5.86 12.22 -2.01
N GLY A 14 4.58 12.07 -1.68
CA GLY A 14 3.46 12.42 -2.56
C GLY A 14 2.99 11.26 -3.44
N LYS A 15 3.45 10.03 -3.18
CA LYS A 15 3.08 8.83 -3.96
C LYS A 15 1.56 8.61 -4.05
N ASP A 16 0.82 8.88 -2.96
CA ASP A 16 -0.65 8.72 -2.96
C ASP A 16 -1.33 9.68 -3.94
N LYS A 17 -0.82 10.91 -4.08
CA LYS A 17 -1.33 11.88 -5.04
C LYS A 17 -0.99 11.46 -6.48
N ILE A 18 0.21 10.96 -6.70
CA ILE A 18 0.64 10.44 -8.00
C ILE A 18 -0.21 9.24 -8.38
N TYR A 19 -0.38 8.28 -7.46
CA TYR A 19 -1.25 7.12 -7.65
C TYR A 19 -2.66 7.54 -8.07
N LYS A 20 -3.27 8.46 -7.33
CA LYS A 20 -4.62 8.96 -7.63
C LYS A 20 -4.70 9.59 -9.02
N ASN A 21 -3.75 10.47 -9.37
CA ASN A 21 -3.73 11.11 -10.68
C ASN A 21 -3.60 10.10 -11.83
N LEU A 22 -2.79 9.02 -11.64
CA LEU A 22 -2.63 7.97 -12.64
C LEU A 22 -3.89 7.12 -12.81
N ILE A 23 -4.63 6.86 -11.75
CA ILE A 23 -5.91 6.14 -11.82
C ILE A 23 -7.00 6.99 -12.48
N GLU A 24 -6.99 8.30 -12.24
CA GLU A 24 -7.94 9.24 -12.84
C GLU A 24 -7.68 9.50 -14.34
N ASP A 25 -6.49 9.13 -14.84
CA ASP A 25 -6.16 9.22 -16.27
C ASP A 25 -6.71 8.00 -17.04
N GLU A 26 -7.91 8.13 -17.56
CA GLU A 26 -8.60 7.08 -18.32
C GLU A 26 -7.81 6.59 -19.55
N SER A 27 -6.88 7.40 -20.09
CA SER A 27 -6.05 7.01 -21.23
C SER A 27 -5.10 5.87 -20.91
N LEU A 28 -4.71 5.72 -19.64
CA LEU A 28 -3.79 4.69 -19.15
C LEU A 28 -4.47 3.33 -18.96
N LYS A 29 -5.80 3.30 -18.79
CA LYS A 29 -6.61 2.09 -18.57
C LYS A 29 -6.05 1.20 -17.47
N LEU A 30 -5.69 1.80 -16.34
CA LEU A 30 -5.14 1.10 -15.18
C LEU A 30 -6.25 0.59 -14.29
N ASN A 31 -6.12 -0.65 -13.81
CA ASN A 31 -6.99 -1.22 -12.79
C ASN A 31 -6.35 -1.09 -11.43
N THR A 32 -7.15 -0.80 -10.42
CA THR A 32 -6.72 -0.80 -9.02
C THR A 32 -6.83 -2.19 -8.42
N VAL A 33 -6.09 -2.44 -7.34
CA VAL A 33 -6.20 -3.64 -6.52
C VAL A 33 -6.71 -3.23 -5.15
N ILE A 34 -7.86 -3.76 -4.76
CA ILE A 34 -8.49 -3.45 -3.47
C ILE A 34 -7.94 -4.39 -2.42
N LEU A 35 -7.35 -3.82 -1.37
CA LEU A 35 -6.78 -4.56 -0.25
C LEU A 35 -7.87 -5.06 0.70
N TYR A 36 -7.54 -6.07 1.47
CA TYR A 36 -8.34 -6.59 2.56
C TYR A 36 -7.91 -6.01 3.90
N THR A 37 -8.85 -5.92 4.85
CA THR A 37 -8.53 -5.54 6.23
C THR A 37 -9.48 -6.19 7.23
N THR A 38 -8.95 -6.53 8.42
CA THR A 38 -9.76 -6.96 9.56
C THR A 38 -10.21 -5.79 10.44
N ARG A 39 -9.75 -4.58 10.14
CA ARG A 39 -10.22 -3.36 10.80
C ARG A 39 -11.72 -3.17 10.56
N PRO A 40 -12.50 -2.78 11.57
CA PRO A 40 -13.88 -2.37 11.36
C PRO A 40 -14.02 -1.24 10.34
N MET A 41 -15.04 -1.33 9.51
CA MET A 41 -15.41 -0.29 8.53
C MET A 41 -15.78 1.00 9.26
N ARG A 42 -15.30 2.14 8.80
CA ARG A 42 -15.61 3.45 9.34
C ARG A 42 -16.84 4.05 8.65
N ALA A 43 -17.43 5.08 9.30
CA ALA A 43 -18.49 5.84 8.67
C ALA A 43 -18.00 6.49 7.36
N GLY A 44 -18.76 6.31 6.28
CA GLY A 44 -18.44 6.82 4.94
C GLY A 44 -17.58 5.88 4.08
N GLU A 45 -17.10 4.77 4.62
CA GLU A 45 -16.43 3.73 3.83
C GLU A 45 -17.44 2.72 3.27
N THR A 46 -17.11 2.11 2.15
CA THR A 46 -17.93 1.10 1.48
C THR A 46 -17.11 -0.15 1.22
N ASN A 47 -17.63 -1.32 1.59
CA ASN A 47 -16.95 -2.58 1.33
C ASN A 47 -16.75 -2.82 -0.17
N GLY A 48 -15.51 -3.14 -0.56
CA GLY A 48 -15.13 -3.32 -1.96
C GLY A 48 -14.78 -2.01 -2.69
N VAL A 49 -14.70 -0.89 -1.97
CA VAL A 49 -14.23 0.40 -2.51
C VAL A 49 -12.91 0.79 -1.86
N GLU A 50 -12.91 1.11 -0.55
CA GLU A 50 -11.68 1.42 0.18
C GLU A 50 -10.91 0.15 0.53
N TYR A 51 -11.62 -0.86 1.03
CA TYR A 51 -11.12 -2.18 1.40
C TYR A 51 -12.21 -3.24 1.24
N TYR A 52 -11.79 -4.50 1.13
CA TYR A 52 -12.63 -5.62 1.50
C TYR A 52 -12.51 -5.83 3.01
N PHE A 53 -13.58 -5.47 3.74
CA PHE A 53 -13.63 -5.63 5.21
C PHE A 53 -14.02 -7.06 5.56
N VAL A 54 -13.13 -7.78 6.21
CA VAL A 54 -13.30 -9.19 6.57
C VAL A 54 -13.05 -9.40 8.07
N ASN A 55 -13.48 -10.53 8.61
CA ASN A 55 -13.12 -10.94 9.96
C ASN A 55 -11.80 -11.72 10.00
N ASP A 56 -11.25 -11.92 11.20
CA ASP A 56 -10.00 -12.66 11.39
C ASP A 56 -10.07 -14.09 10.87
N ASP A 57 -11.19 -14.80 11.06
CA ASP A 57 -11.37 -16.17 10.57
C ASP A 57 -11.22 -16.25 9.04
N THR A 58 -11.73 -15.25 8.33
CA THR A 58 -11.58 -15.15 6.88
C THR A 58 -10.13 -14.89 6.49
N ALA A 59 -9.46 -13.98 7.18
CA ALA A 59 -8.04 -13.68 6.93
C ALA A 59 -7.17 -14.93 7.16
N VAL A 60 -7.40 -15.68 8.26
CA VAL A 60 -6.70 -16.94 8.55
C VAL A 60 -6.93 -17.98 7.45
N LYS A 61 -8.18 -18.19 7.02
CA LYS A 61 -8.48 -19.13 5.92
C LYS A 61 -7.80 -18.74 4.60
N MET A 62 -7.73 -17.45 4.29
CA MET A 62 -7.02 -16.97 3.11
C MET A 62 -5.50 -17.21 3.22
N GLN A 63 -4.93 -17.03 4.41
CA GLN A 63 -3.54 -17.30 4.69
C GLN A 63 -3.22 -18.80 4.57
N GLU A 64 -4.01 -19.66 5.20
CA GLU A 64 -3.86 -21.12 5.14
C GLU A 64 -4.00 -21.68 3.71
N SER A 65 -4.82 -21.04 2.88
CA SER A 65 -4.98 -21.41 1.46
C SER A 65 -3.89 -20.85 0.54
N GLY A 66 -2.89 -20.14 1.07
CA GLY A 66 -1.79 -19.57 0.30
C GLY A 66 -2.19 -18.42 -0.63
N ARG A 67 -3.35 -17.80 -0.41
CA ARG A 67 -3.85 -16.71 -1.27
C ARG A 67 -3.40 -15.32 -0.84
N ILE A 68 -2.74 -15.18 0.31
CA ILE A 68 -2.23 -13.88 0.74
C ILE A 68 -0.91 -13.59 0.04
N VAL A 69 -0.86 -12.51 -0.71
CA VAL A 69 0.32 -12.01 -1.41
C VAL A 69 1.26 -11.28 -0.45
N GLU A 70 0.70 -10.37 0.36
CA GLU A 70 1.42 -9.63 1.41
C GLU A 70 0.49 -9.38 2.59
N LEU A 71 1.03 -9.34 3.79
CA LEU A 71 0.29 -9.14 5.03
C LEU A 71 1.06 -8.20 5.95
N ARG A 72 0.36 -7.20 6.47
CA ARG A 72 0.86 -6.28 7.49
C ARG A 72 -0.06 -6.29 8.69
N GLU A 73 0.50 -6.37 9.88
CA GLU A 73 -0.23 -6.38 11.13
C GLU A 73 0.10 -5.15 11.98
N TYR A 74 -0.92 -4.55 12.55
CA TYR A 74 -0.78 -3.38 13.41
C TYR A 74 -1.45 -3.64 14.75
N ASN A 75 -0.65 -3.56 15.83
CA ASN A 75 -1.16 -3.61 17.19
C ASN A 75 -1.87 -2.30 17.52
N THR A 76 -3.13 -2.36 17.84
CA THR A 76 -3.94 -1.20 18.23
C THR A 76 -4.57 -1.41 19.59
N VAL A 77 -5.13 -0.37 20.18
CA VAL A 77 -5.90 -0.45 21.44
C VAL A 77 -7.16 -1.30 21.31
N TYR A 78 -7.60 -1.61 20.09
CA TYR A 78 -8.76 -2.44 19.77
C TYR A 78 -8.38 -3.86 19.32
N GLY A 79 -7.12 -4.24 19.44
CA GLY A 79 -6.58 -5.52 18.98
C GLY A 79 -5.66 -5.37 17.76
N VAL A 80 -5.30 -6.51 17.18
CA VAL A 80 -4.45 -6.57 15.99
C VAL A 80 -5.30 -6.35 14.74
N TRP A 81 -4.97 -5.35 13.96
CA TRP A 81 -5.58 -5.14 12.64
C TRP A 81 -4.63 -5.60 11.54
N LYS A 82 -5.19 -6.38 10.63
CA LYS A 82 -4.48 -6.90 9.46
C LYS A 82 -4.87 -6.11 8.22
N TYR A 83 -3.89 -5.85 7.37
CA TYR A 83 -4.07 -5.31 6.03
C TYR A 83 -3.30 -6.20 5.07
N PHE A 84 -3.95 -6.67 4.03
CA PHE A 84 -3.31 -7.61 3.13
C PHE A 84 -3.86 -7.51 1.71
N THR A 85 -3.03 -7.95 0.77
CA THR A 85 -3.45 -8.18 -0.61
C THR A 85 -3.65 -9.68 -0.82
N ALA A 86 -4.72 -10.05 -1.50
CA ALA A 86 -5.02 -11.45 -1.79
C ALA A 86 -5.06 -11.72 -3.29
N ASP A 87 -4.65 -12.93 -3.64
CA ASP A 87 -4.90 -13.51 -4.96
C ASP A 87 -6.33 -14.07 -5.00
N ASP A 88 -7.24 -13.20 -5.40
CA ASP A 88 -8.69 -13.44 -5.48
C ASP A 88 -9.24 -13.26 -6.89
N GLY A 89 -8.34 -13.13 -7.88
CA GLY A 89 -8.67 -12.90 -9.28
C GLY A 89 -8.74 -11.44 -9.68
N GLN A 90 -8.45 -10.48 -8.79
CA GLN A 90 -8.33 -9.07 -9.16
C GLN A 90 -7.18 -8.84 -10.14
N ILE A 91 -6.07 -9.59 -9.99
CA ILE A 91 -4.92 -9.56 -10.89
C ILE A 91 -4.95 -10.82 -11.75
N ASP A 92 -5.12 -10.65 -13.04
CA ASP A 92 -5.03 -11.71 -14.05
C ASP A 92 -3.88 -11.41 -15.01
N LEU A 93 -2.74 -12.08 -14.82
CA LEU A 93 -1.54 -11.92 -15.65
C LEU A 93 -1.70 -12.46 -17.08
N ASN A 94 -2.75 -13.26 -17.34
CA ASN A 94 -3.02 -13.79 -18.68
C ASN A 94 -3.93 -12.84 -19.49
N SER A 95 -4.45 -11.79 -18.86
CA SER A 95 -5.25 -10.76 -19.52
C SER A 95 -4.37 -9.68 -20.17
N CYS A 96 -5.00 -8.81 -20.96
CA CYS A 96 -4.35 -7.60 -21.46
C CYS A 96 -4.45 -6.41 -20.47
N ASN A 97 -4.91 -6.66 -19.25
CA ASN A 97 -5.10 -5.64 -18.24
C ASN A 97 -3.75 -5.18 -17.65
N ARG A 98 -3.74 -3.94 -17.19
CA ARG A 98 -2.64 -3.36 -16.43
C ARG A 98 -3.13 -2.94 -15.06
N TYR A 99 -2.31 -3.16 -14.08
CA TYR A 99 -2.65 -2.91 -12.68
C TYR A 99 -1.71 -1.86 -12.09
N LEU A 100 -2.26 -0.98 -11.26
CA LEU A 100 -1.48 -0.04 -10.46
C LEU A 100 -1.64 -0.39 -8.99
N VAL A 101 -0.51 -0.66 -8.35
CA VAL A 101 -0.43 -0.97 -6.92
C VAL A 101 0.42 0.08 -6.23
N ILE A 102 0.09 0.39 -4.99
CA ILE A 102 0.87 1.28 -4.14
C ILE A 102 1.17 0.58 -2.82
N GLY A 103 2.42 0.62 -2.39
CA GLY A 103 2.83 -0.09 -1.18
C GLY A 103 4.17 0.35 -0.61
N THR A 104 4.65 -0.43 0.35
CA THR A 104 5.99 -0.34 0.95
C THR A 104 6.99 -1.15 0.13
N LEU A 105 8.29 -1.01 0.43
CA LEU A 105 9.34 -1.84 -0.18
C LEU A 105 9.12 -3.33 0.15
N GLU A 106 8.81 -3.64 1.41
CA GLU A 106 8.48 -5.01 1.83
C GLU A 106 7.31 -5.61 1.04
N ALA A 107 6.24 -4.82 0.81
CA ALA A 107 5.12 -5.28 -0.01
C ALA A 107 5.53 -5.52 -1.47
N TYR A 108 6.40 -4.69 -2.04
CA TYR A 108 6.96 -4.89 -3.37
C TYR A 108 7.72 -6.23 -3.47
N ASP A 109 8.56 -6.55 -2.49
CA ASP A 109 9.29 -7.81 -2.47
C ASP A 109 8.35 -9.02 -2.43
N LYS A 110 7.29 -8.94 -1.60
CA LYS A 110 6.26 -9.99 -1.53
C LYS A 110 5.49 -10.14 -2.85
N PHE A 111 5.19 -9.05 -3.53
CA PHE A 111 4.60 -9.11 -4.88
C PHE A 111 5.54 -9.76 -5.89
N CYS A 112 6.85 -9.46 -5.83
CA CYS A 112 7.86 -10.09 -6.67
C CYS A 112 8.01 -11.59 -6.38
N GLU A 113 7.95 -12.00 -5.11
CA GLU A 113 7.96 -13.41 -4.72
C GLU A 113 6.74 -14.16 -5.24
N PHE A 114 5.55 -13.55 -5.20
CA PHE A 114 4.29 -14.19 -5.54
C PHE A 114 4.02 -14.22 -7.05
N TYR A 115 4.12 -13.08 -7.73
CA TYR A 115 3.78 -12.96 -9.16
C TYR A 115 4.97 -13.14 -10.10
N GLY A 116 6.20 -13.04 -9.58
CA GLY A 116 7.43 -13.03 -10.36
C GLY A 116 7.87 -11.62 -10.77
N LYS A 117 9.14 -11.30 -10.56
CA LYS A 117 9.73 -9.98 -10.79
C LYS A 117 9.54 -9.45 -12.22
N GLN A 118 9.48 -10.35 -13.22
CA GLN A 118 9.28 -10.01 -14.63
C GLN A 118 7.90 -9.37 -14.92
N HIS A 119 6.91 -9.60 -14.06
CA HIS A 119 5.54 -9.06 -14.18
C HIS A 119 5.36 -7.72 -13.47
N ILE A 120 6.37 -7.26 -12.71
CA ILE A 120 6.27 -6.07 -11.88
C ILE A 120 7.27 -5.00 -12.34
N MET A 121 6.74 -3.82 -12.59
CA MET A 121 7.51 -2.61 -12.87
C MET A 121 7.58 -1.75 -11.61
N PRO A 122 8.75 -1.68 -10.93
CA PRO A 122 8.89 -0.81 -9.77
C PRO A 122 8.93 0.67 -10.21
N ILE A 123 8.20 1.50 -9.48
CA ILE A 123 8.21 2.96 -9.63
C ILE A 123 8.52 3.55 -8.26
N TYR A 124 9.75 3.98 -8.06
CA TYR A 124 10.18 4.62 -6.82
C TYR A 124 10.00 6.14 -6.92
N ILE A 125 9.26 6.72 -5.99
CA ILE A 125 9.06 8.17 -5.89
C ILE A 125 10.09 8.73 -4.91
N GLU A 126 11.14 9.31 -5.47
CA GLU A 126 12.19 9.96 -4.69
C GLU A 126 11.87 11.44 -4.47
N VAL A 127 12.04 11.89 -3.23
CA VAL A 127 11.91 13.29 -2.82
C VAL A 127 12.93 13.55 -1.72
N GLU A 128 13.60 14.69 -1.81
CA GLU A 128 14.59 15.16 -0.85
C GLU A 128 14.00 15.19 0.59
N ASP A 129 14.79 14.73 1.57
CA ASP A 129 14.32 14.46 2.93
C ASP A 129 13.83 15.72 3.67
N GLY A 130 14.47 16.88 3.50
CA GLY A 130 14.01 18.13 4.12
C GLY A 130 12.65 18.57 3.58
N LEU A 131 12.40 18.36 2.28
CA LEU A 131 11.10 18.66 1.67
C LEU A 131 10.02 17.68 2.19
N ARG A 132 10.34 16.39 2.31
CA ARG A 132 9.42 15.39 2.88
C ARG A 132 9.07 15.72 4.33
N LEU A 133 10.08 16.06 5.14
CA LEU A 133 9.90 16.44 6.54
C LEU A 133 9.01 17.67 6.67
N THR A 134 9.26 18.71 5.88
CA THR A 134 8.44 19.92 5.82
C THR A 134 6.98 19.60 5.47
N ARG A 135 6.74 18.77 4.47
CA ARG A 135 5.40 18.32 4.07
C ARG A 135 4.70 17.54 5.20
N ALA A 136 5.44 16.66 5.88
CA ALA A 136 4.92 15.88 7.00
C ALA A 136 4.50 16.77 8.17
N ILE A 137 5.35 17.73 8.55
CA ILE A 137 5.06 18.72 9.61
C ILE A 137 3.81 19.53 9.25
N HIS A 138 3.75 20.08 8.04
CA HIS A 138 2.57 20.86 7.61
C HIS A 138 1.28 20.05 7.59
N ARG A 139 1.36 18.75 7.30
CA ARG A 139 0.20 17.86 7.36
C ARG A 139 -0.26 17.64 8.79
N GLU A 140 0.67 17.38 9.71
CA GLU A 140 0.35 17.18 11.13
C GLU A 140 -0.23 18.47 11.76
N GLN A 141 0.31 19.65 11.42
CA GLN A 141 -0.18 20.95 11.91
C GLN A 141 -1.65 21.23 11.52
N LYS A 142 -2.17 20.59 10.48
CA LYS A 142 -3.56 20.75 10.01
C LYS A 142 -4.52 19.78 10.68
N GLN A 143 -4.04 18.85 11.50
CA GLN A 143 -4.88 17.90 12.21
C GLN A 143 -5.35 18.48 13.54
N ASP A 144 -6.56 18.13 13.96
CA ASP A 144 -7.09 18.52 15.27
C ASP A 144 -6.24 17.96 16.43
N ASN A 145 -5.64 16.78 16.22
CA ASN A 145 -4.73 16.11 17.15
C ASN A 145 -3.44 15.70 16.42
N PRO A 146 -2.41 16.56 16.37
CA PRO A 146 -1.14 16.26 15.74
C PRO A 146 -0.38 15.13 16.46
N HIS A 147 0.13 14.17 15.70
CA HIS A 147 0.91 13.02 16.19
C HIS A 147 2.39 13.11 15.75
N TYR A 148 3.10 14.12 16.23
CA TYR A 148 4.49 14.41 15.83
C TYR A 148 5.45 13.26 16.12
N GLU A 149 5.28 12.55 17.25
CA GLU A 149 6.14 11.40 17.60
C GLU A 149 6.01 10.29 16.55
N GLU A 150 4.79 9.94 16.16
CA GLU A 150 4.54 8.93 15.15
C GLU A 150 5.04 9.39 13.78
N MET A 151 4.90 10.67 13.45
CA MET A 151 5.45 11.25 12.22
C MET A 151 6.98 11.08 12.17
N CYS A 152 7.68 11.41 13.27
CA CYS A 152 9.14 11.27 13.38
C CYS A 152 9.56 9.79 13.32
N ARG A 153 8.86 8.91 14.02
CA ARG A 153 9.13 7.46 13.99
C ARG A 153 9.05 6.93 12.54
N ARG A 154 8.00 7.28 11.80
CA ARG A 154 7.83 6.88 10.40
C ARG A 154 8.91 7.45 9.49
N PHE A 155 9.31 8.69 9.71
CA PHE A 155 10.39 9.32 8.94
C PHE A 155 11.72 8.59 9.10
N LEU A 156 12.05 8.16 10.33
CA LEU A 156 13.27 7.40 10.63
C LEU A 156 13.19 5.97 10.05
N ALA A 157 12.07 5.29 10.22
CA ALA A 157 11.85 3.96 9.66
C ALA A 157 12.00 3.96 8.12
N ASP A 158 11.42 4.95 7.44
CA ASP A 158 11.62 5.11 5.99
C ASP A 158 13.11 5.22 5.60
N SER A 159 13.94 5.83 6.45
CA SER A 159 15.38 5.99 6.15
C SER A 159 16.15 4.69 6.27
N GLU A 160 15.67 3.77 7.12
CA GLU A 160 16.21 2.41 7.25
C GLU A 160 15.72 1.52 6.11
N ASP A 161 14.40 1.51 5.84
CA ASP A 161 13.75 0.66 4.84
C ASP A 161 14.26 0.94 3.43
N PHE A 162 14.54 2.21 3.11
CA PHE A 162 15.02 2.65 1.81
C PHE A 162 16.50 3.08 1.84
N SER A 163 17.33 2.41 2.66
CA SER A 163 18.78 2.59 2.62
C SER A 163 19.38 1.94 1.38
N GLU A 164 20.59 2.37 0.98
CA GLU A 164 21.32 1.80 -0.18
C GLU A 164 21.71 0.32 0.02
N GLU A 165 21.53 -0.20 1.24
CA GLU A 165 21.86 -1.59 1.59
C GLU A 165 20.68 -2.56 1.36
N ASN A 166 19.47 -2.05 1.02
CA ASN A 166 18.24 -2.84 0.82
C ASN A 166 17.78 -2.85 -0.63
#